data_7ae57515a45bfcfa050be90953ffff2c
#
_entry.id   7ae57515a45bfcfa050be90953ffff2c
#
_cell.length_a   1.000
_cell.length_b   1.000
_cell.length_c   1.000
_cell.angle_alpha   90.00
_cell.angle_beta   90.00
_cell.angle_gamma   90.00
#
_symmetry.space_group_name_H-M   'P 1'
#
loop_
_entity.id
_entity.type
_entity.pdbx_description
1 polymer ?
#
loop_
_entity_poly.entity_id
_entity_poly.type
_entity_poly.pdbx_seq_one_letter_code
_entity_poly.pdbx_strand_id
1 'polypeptide(L)'
;MADFWVWLQGALKEPTASIDTDKKHSYNAFALLTIFSATSFLFTVYHAKQGYYGRMASIDAHFMEQFPSLNLFSVFSILVATSLFFFSILMGGFVVKRFVDQDSDWTLEKALQAHSRLLAIPVLLTGIASFFALFNGLRFAVLLCLISIGLTLLANLYIISRPSKDSQIDSFYRLLLAFLVNGGVLFLFFLAEMALVFDYLRILAFM
;
A
#
# COMPACT_ATOMS: atom_id res chain seq x y z
N MET A 1 -7.52 -21.13 7.67
CA MET A 1 -7.36 -20.64 6.26
C MET A 1 -8.66 -20.66 5.47
N ALA A 2 -9.49 -21.70 5.59
CA ALA A 2 -10.79 -21.76 4.90
C ALA A 2 -11.67 -20.51 5.16
N ASP A 3 -11.78 -20.08 6.41
CA ASP A 3 -12.59 -18.93 6.81
C ASP A 3 -12.14 -17.60 6.17
N PHE A 4 -10.82 -17.42 5.98
CA PHE A 4 -10.29 -16.22 5.30
C PHE A 4 -10.69 -16.17 3.82
N TRP A 5 -10.70 -17.31 3.12
CA TRP A 5 -11.11 -17.36 1.72
C TRP A 5 -12.62 -17.08 1.54
N VAL A 6 -13.44 -17.58 2.46
CA VAL A 6 -14.88 -17.27 2.47
C VAL A 6 -15.10 -15.78 2.71
N TRP A 7 -14.38 -15.21 3.68
CA TRP A 7 -14.41 -13.76 3.94
C TRP A 7 -13.95 -12.96 2.73
N LEU A 8 -12.84 -13.33 2.08
CA LEU A 8 -12.31 -12.65 0.91
C LEU A 8 -13.32 -12.66 -0.25
N GLN A 9 -13.95 -13.79 -0.52
CA GLN A 9 -15.01 -13.89 -1.53
C GLN A 9 -16.20 -12.99 -1.22
N GLY A 10 -16.60 -12.91 0.04
CA GLY A 10 -17.64 -11.99 0.50
C GLY A 10 -17.26 -10.54 0.35
N ALA A 11 -16.00 -10.18 0.67
CA ALA A 11 -15.49 -8.82 0.50
C ALA A 11 -15.37 -8.40 -0.97
N LEU A 12 -15.08 -9.35 -1.87
CA LEU A 12 -15.06 -9.09 -3.33
C LEU A 12 -16.44 -8.83 -3.90
N LYS A 13 -17.48 -9.53 -3.40
CA LYS A 13 -18.86 -9.35 -3.86
C LYS A 13 -19.46 -8.05 -3.34
N GLU A 14 -19.22 -7.75 -2.07
CA GLU A 14 -19.83 -6.61 -1.38
C GLU A 14 -18.78 -5.85 -0.55
N PRO A 15 -17.86 -5.12 -1.18
CA PRO A 15 -16.75 -4.46 -0.49
C PRO A 15 -17.21 -3.38 0.50
N THR A 16 -18.39 -2.81 0.30
CA THR A 16 -18.93 -1.72 1.13
C THR A 16 -19.96 -2.18 2.17
N ALA A 17 -20.25 -3.48 2.25
CA ALA A 17 -21.20 -3.99 3.24
C ALA A 17 -20.67 -3.78 4.67
N SER A 18 -21.55 -3.33 5.56
CA SER A 18 -21.26 -3.14 6.98
C SER A 18 -21.32 -4.47 7.75
N ILE A 19 -20.55 -5.44 7.34
CA ILE A 19 -20.45 -6.70 8.08
C ILE A 19 -19.38 -6.52 9.14
N ASP A 20 -19.68 -6.94 10.35
CA ASP A 20 -18.75 -7.02 11.45
C ASP A 20 -17.57 -7.92 11.03
N THR A 21 -16.50 -7.30 10.59
CA THR A 21 -15.34 -8.02 10.06
C THR A 21 -14.53 -8.50 11.25
N ASP A 22 -14.35 -9.80 11.38
CA ASP A 22 -13.46 -10.36 12.39
C ASP A 22 -12.08 -9.68 12.26
N LYS A 23 -11.59 -9.16 13.38
CA LYS A 23 -10.28 -8.51 13.51
C LYS A 23 -9.19 -9.30 12.83
N LYS A 24 -9.20 -10.62 12.99
CA LYS A 24 -8.23 -11.53 12.39
C LYS A 24 -8.18 -11.45 10.86
N HIS A 25 -9.32 -11.32 10.20
CA HIS A 25 -9.35 -11.19 8.74
C HIS A 25 -8.81 -9.85 8.26
N SER A 26 -9.05 -8.78 9.04
CA SER A 26 -8.52 -7.45 8.76
C SER A 26 -6.99 -7.41 8.85
N TYR A 27 -6.41 -7.97 9.90
CA TYR A 27 -4.96 -8.10 10.03
C TYR A 27 -4.34 -8.96 8.92
N ASN A 28 -4.99 -10.09 8.57
CA ASN A 28 -4.52 -10.97 7.50
C ASN A 28 -4.53 -10.25 6.15
N ALA A 29 -5.60 -9.51 5.82
CA ALA A 29 -5.68 -8.76 4.56
C ALA A 29 -4.56 -7.71 4.47
N PHE A 30 -4.33 -6.96 5.55
CA PHE A 30 -3.27 -5.96 5.59
C PHE A 30 -1.86 -6.58 5.51
N ALA A 31 -1.63 -7.68 6.23
CA ALA A 31 -0.36 -8.41 6.18
C ALA A 31 -0.09 -8.98 4.78
N LEU A 32 -1.07 -9.60 4.14
CA LEU A 32 -0.94 -10.13 2.79
C LEU A 32 -0.69 -9.02 1.77
N LEU A 33 -1.41 -7.91 1.86
CA LEU A 33 -1.19 -6.74 1.00
C LEU A 33 0.26 -6.25 1.09
N THR A 34 0.77 -6.11 2.31
CA THR A 34 2.14 -5.68 2.58
C THR A 34 3.16 -6.67 2.04
N ILE A 35 3.01 -7.97 2.36
CA ILE A 35 3.95 -9.02 1.94
C ILE A 35 3.98 -9.15 0.41
N PHE A 36 2.83 -9.21 -0.23
CA PHE A 36 2.76 -9.33 -1.69
C PHE A 36 3.32 -8.09 -2.39
N SER A 37 3.01 -6.88 -1.89
CA SER A 37 3.56 -5.65 -2.46
C SER A 37 5.07 -5.57 -2.30
N ALA A 38 5.61 -5.89 -1.11
CA ALA A 38 7.04 -5.93 -0.85
C ALA A 38 7.75 -6.97 -1.72
N THR A 39 7.16 -8.16 -1.87
CA THR A 39 7.69 -9.24 -2.74
C THR A 39 7.71 -8.78 -4.20
N SER A 40 6.61 -8.22 -4.68
CA SER A 40 6.53 -7.71 -6.05
C SER A 40 7.58 -6.62 -6.31
N PHE A 41 7.73 -5.66 -5.40
CA PHE A 41 8.73 -4.60 -5.51
C PHE A 41 10.15 -5.16 -5.50
N LEU A 42 10.48 -6.07 -4.56
CA LEU A 42 11.80 -6.68 -4.43
C LEU A 42 12.22 -7.41 -5.72
N PHE A 43 11.35 -8.27 -6.25
CA PHE A 43 11.66 -9.01 -7.47
C PHE A 43 11.68 -8.12 -8.70
N THR A 44 10.85 -7.07 -8.75
CA THR A 44 10.91 -6.07 -9.81
C THR A 44 12.27 -5.36 -9.81
N VAL A 45 12.75 -4.89 -8.65
CA VAL A 45 14.08 -4.27 -8.52
C VAL A 45 15.19 -5.27 -8.86
N TYR A 46 15.08 -6.52 -8.41
CA TYR A 46 16.06 -7.58 -8.71
C TYR A 46 16.21 -7.82 -10.21
N HIS A 47 15.12 -8.05 -10.92
CA HIS A 47 15.15 -8.30 -12.37
C HIS A 47 15.49 -7.05 -13.18
N ALA A 48 15.05 -5.87 -12.75
CA ALA A 48 15.45 -4.60 -13.34
C ALA A 48 16.96 -4.43 -13.27
N LYS A 49 17.54 -4.67 -12.09
CA LYS A 49 18.99 -4.64 -11.88
C LYS A 49 19.69 -5.61 -12.80
N GLN A 50 19.27 -6.86 -12.88
CA GLN A 50 19.89 -7.86 -13.78
C GLN A 50 19.77 -7.46 -15.26
N GLY A 51 18.62 -7.01 -15.72
CA GLY A 51 18.41 -6.56 -17.09
C GLY A 51 19.27 -5.34 -17.47
N TYR A 52 19.49 -4.43 -16.52
CA TYR A 52 20.38 -3.29 -16.70
C TYR A 52 21.85 -3.72 -16.75
N TYR A 53 22.28 -4.60 -15.85
CA TYR A 53 23.63 -5.16 -15.86
C TYR A 53 23.97 -5.85 -17.16
N GLY A 54 23.07 -6.65 -17.71
CA GLY A 54 23.29 -7.35 -18.97
C GLY A 54 23.52 -6.40 -20.16
N ARG A 55 22.92 -5.21 -20.14
CA ARG A 55 23.06 -4.19 -21.20
C ARG A 55 24.26 -3.26 -21.00
N MET A 56 24.62 -2.92 -19.77
CA MET A 56 25.66 -1.95 -19.45
C MET A 56 27.01 -2.56 -19.10
N ALA A 57 27.09 -3.88 -18.86
CA ALA A 57 28.35 -4.58 -18.61
C ALA A 57 29.39 -4.40 -19.74
N SER A 58 28.93 -4.07 -20.96
CA SER A 58 29.77 -3.78 -22.11
C SER A 58 30.24 -2.33 -22.21
N ILE A 59 29.72 -1.40 -21.37
CA ILE A 59 29.92 0.04 -21.52
C ILE A 59 30.76 0.62 -20.38
N ASP A 60 30.49 0.29 -19.13
CA ASP A 60 31.26 0.81 -17.99
C ASP A 60 31.07 -0.03 -16.70
N ALA A 61 32.12 -0.65 -16.20
CA ALA A 61 32.11 -1.41 -14.95
C ALA A 61 31.93 -0.50 -13.71
N HIS A 62 32.36 0.77 -13.79
CA HIS A 62 32.33 1.72 -12.65
C HIS A 62 30.90 2.17 -12.31
N PHE A 63 29.98 2.15 -13.28
CA PHE A 63 28.57 2.47 -13.05
C PHE A 63 27.86 1.41 -12.21
N MET A 64 28.40 0.21 -12.18
CA MET A 64 27.81 -0.96 -11.51
C MET A 64 27.95 -0.92 -9.99
N GLU A 65 28.98 -0.22 -9.48
CA GLU A 65 29.23 -0.09 -8.03
C GLU A 65 28.26 0.89 -7.36
N GLN A 66 27.57 1.73 -8.13
CA GLN A 66 26.64 2.74 -7.61
C GLN A 66 25.25 2.20 -7.21
N PHE A 67 24.92 0.98 -7.59
CA PHE A 67 23.62 0.42 -7.25
C PHE A 67 23.69 -0.42 -5.97
N PRO A 68 22.74 -0.22 -5.03
CA PRO A 68 22.74 -0.95 -3.78
C PRO A 68 22.64 -2.47 -4.02
N SER A 69 23.42 -3.21 -3.24
CA SER A 69 23.32 -4.68 -3.24
C SER A 69 21.99 -5.11 -2.62
N LEU A 70 21.29 -6.05 -3.26
CA LEU A 70 20.11 -6.67 -2.66
C LEU A 70 20.57 -7.72 -1.63
N ASN A 71 20.63 -7.30 -0.40
CA ASN A 71 20.98 -8.11 0.76
C ASN A 71 19.81 -8.20 1.75
N LEU A 72 20.00 -8.86 2.88
CA LEU A 72 18.98 -9.00 3.91
C LEU A 72 18.45 -7.63 4.41
N PHE A 73 19.34 -6.64 4.53
CA PHE A 73 18.98 -5.29 4.94
C PHE A 73 18.06 -4.63 3.89
N SER A 74 18.32 -4.85 2.60
CA SER A 74 17.45 -4.37 1.50
C SER A 74 16.04 -4.95 1.59
N VAL A 75 15.94 -6.26 1.82
CA VAL A 75 14.64 -6.94 2.00
C VAL A 75 13.88 -6.35 3.17
N PHE A 76 14.56 -6.14 4.29
CA PHE A 76 13.96 -5.54 5.48
C PHE A 76 13.50 -4.09 5.22
N SER A 77 14.33 -3.26 4.60
CA SER A 77 14.01 -1.87 4.27
C SER A 77 12.79 -1.77 3.35
N ILE A 78 12.72 -2.61 2.32
CA ILE A 78 11.58 -2.67 1.39
C ILE A 78 10.31 -3.11 2.13
N LEU A 79 10.39 -4.13 3.00
CA LEU A 79 9.25 -4.59 3.78
C LEU A 79 8.75 -3.50 4.73
N VAL A 80 9.65 -2.81 5.44
CA VAL A 80 9.30 -1.72 6.36
C VAL A 80 8.69 -0.55 5.59
N ALA A 81 9.30 -0.11 4.49
CA ALA A 81 8.75 0.98 3.67
C ALA A 81 7.36 0.64 3.12
N THR A 82 7.16 -0.56 2.60
CA THR A 82 5.86 -1.02 2.12
C THR A 82 4.82 -1.07 3.24
N SER A 83 5.22 -1.51 4.44
CA SER A 83 4.36 -1.50 5.63
C SER A 83 3.97 -0.08 6.03
N LEU A 84 4.93 0.85 6.05
CA LEU A 84 4.69 2.26 6.35
C LEU A 84 3.74 2.90 5.34
N PHE A 85 3.89 2.59 4.05
CA PHE A 85 3.00 3.09 3.01
C PHE A 85 1.53 2.71 3.26
N PHE A 86 1.23 1.43 3.46
CA PHE A 86 -0.14 1.02 3.74
C PHE A 86 -0.64 1.50 5.10
N PHE A 87 0.26 1.57 6.09
CA PHE A 87 -0.07 2.12 7.40
C PHE A 87 -0.38 3.62 7.33
N SER A 88 0.32 4.39 6.48
CA SER A 88 0.03 5.81 6.26
C SER A 88 -1.38 6.06 5.76
N ILE A 89 -1.84 5.21 4.82
CA ILE A 89 -3.20 5.26 4.27
C ILE A 89 -4.24 4.99 5.37
N LEU A 90 -4.00 3.95 6.18
CA LEU A 90 -4.84 3.62 7.32
C LEU A 90 -4.88 4.77 8.35
N MET A 91 -3.70 5.33 8.67
CA MET A 91 -3.58 6.45 9.60
C MET A 91 -4.26 7.73 9.09
N GLY A 92 -4.17 8.00 7.79
CA GLY A 92 -4.88 9.11 7.16
C GLY A 92 -6.39 9.03 7.41
N GLY A 93 -6.99 7.88 7.12
CA GLY A 93 -8.42 7.62 7.40
C GLY A 93 -8.76 7.69 8.89
N PHE A 94 -7.89 7.13 9.75
CA PHE A 94 -8.07 7.18 11.20
C PHE A 94 -8.06 8.61 11.74
N VAL A 95 -7.04 9.41 11.38
CA VAL A 95 -6.88 10.79 11.85
C VAL A 95 -8.04 11.66 11.41
N VAL A 96 -8.50 11.53 10.16
CA VAL A 96 -9.66 12.27 9.66
C VAL A 96 -10.91 11.94 10.49
N LYS A 97 -11.22 10.67 10.68
CA LYS A 97 -12.41 10.25 11.44
C LYS A 97 -12.34 10.69 12.90
N ARG A 98 -11.17 10.52 13.54
CA ARG A 98 -10.99 10.81 14.96
C ARG A 98 -10.98 12.28 15.27
N PHE A 99 -10.31 13.11 14.44
CA PHE A 99 -10.04 14.51 14.75
C PHE A 99 -10.85 15.50 13.91
N VAL A 100 -11.12 15.20 12.63
CA VAL A 100 -11.94 16.09 11.81
C VAL A 100 -13.43 15.82 12.05
N ASP A 101 -13.83 14.56 12.05
CA ASP A 101 -15.22 14.17 12.33
C ASP A 101 -15.55 14.14 13.83
N GLN A 102 -14.53 14.27 14.70
CA GLN A 102 -14.65 14.23 16.17
C GLN A 102 -15.30 12.93 16.70
N ASP A 103 -15.15 11.84 15.95
CA ASP A 103 -15.70 10.54 16.31
C ASP A 103 -14.83 9.89 17.41
N SER A 104 -15.23 10.06 18.67
CA SER A 104 -14.53 9.52 19.83
C SER A 104 -14.48 7.99 19.86
N ASP A 105 -15.43 7.33 19.20
CA ASP A 105 -15.51 5.86 19.15
C ASP A 105 -14.71 5.25 18.02
N TRP A 106 -14.14 6.10 17.11
CA TRP A 106 -13.31 5.64 16.03
C TRP A 106 -11.91 5.27 16.51
N THR A 107 -11.65 3.98 16.62
CA THR A 107 -10.36 3.40 17.00
C THR A 107 -9.55 3.02 15.78
N LEU A 108 -8.23 2.83 15.95
CA LEU A 108 -7.37 2.33 14.87
C LEU A 108 -7.82 0.95 14.36
N GLU A 109 -8.36 0.14 15.26
CA GLU A 109 -8.91 -1.16 14.92
C GLU A 109 -10.16 -1.05 14.03
N LYS A 110 -11.08 -0.14 14.35
CA LYS A 110 -12.24 0.15 13.48
C LYS A 110 -11.80 0.68 12.11
N ALA A 111 -10.75 1.52 12.07
CA ALA A 111 -10.18 1.97 10.82
C ALA A 111 -9.64 0.81 9.99
N LEU A 112 -8.90 -0.12 10.60
CA LEU A 112 -8.40 -1.33 9.96
C LEU A 112 -9.52 -2.22 9.41
N GLN A 113 -10.58 -2.42 10.20
CA GLN A 113 -11.75 -3.22 9.78
C GLN A 113 -12.49 -2.55 8.61
N ALA A 114 -12.65 -1.23 8.64
CA ALA A 114 -13.31 -0.48 7.58
C ALA A 114 -12.53 -0.54 6.25
N HIS A 115 -11.19 -0.49 6.32
CA HIS A 115 -10.35 -0.60 5.13
C HIS A 115 -10.27 -2.04 4.60
N SER A 116 -10.25 -3.05 5.46
CA SER A 116 -9.90 -4.43 5.09
C SER A 116 -10.75 -5.01 3.96
N ARG A 117 -12.05 -4.76 3.95
CA ARG A 117 -12.94 -5.24 2.87
C ARG A 117 -12.65 -4.55 1.55
N LEU A 118 -12.38 -3.25 1.58
CA LEU A 118 -12.03 -2.46 0.39
C LEU A 118 -10.66 -2.88 -0.17
N LEU A 119 -9.79 -3.46 0.67
CA LEU A 119 -8.47 -3.96 0.28
C LEU A 119 -8.50 -5.35 -0.36
N ALA A 120 -9.65 -6.03 -0.43
CA ALA A 120 -9.74 -7.38 -0.98
C ALA A 120 -9.23 -7.46 -2.44
N ILE A 121 -9.62 -6.50 -3.30
CA ILE A 121 -9.13 -6.42 -4.69
C ILE A 121 -7.63 -6.07 -4.73
N PRO A 122 -7.13 -5.04 -4.03
CA PRO A 122 -5.70 -4.77 -3.91
C PRO A 122 -4.87 -5.98 -3.49
N VAL A 123 -5.31 -6.77 -2.50
CA VAL A 123 -4.62 -8.00 -2.07
C VAL A 123 -4.47 -9.01 -3.21
N LEU A 124 -5.53 -9.25 -3.96
CA LEU A 124 -5.49 -10.17 -5.11
C LEU A 124 -4.56 -9.64 -6.21
N LEU A 125 -4.66 -8.36 -6.55
CA LEU A 125 -3.82 -7.76 -7.59
C LEU A 125 -2.34 -7.81 -7.22
N THR A 126 -1.98 -7.51 -5.97
CA THR A 126 -0.59 -7.61 -5.51
C THR A 126 -0.09 -9.04 -5.42
N GLY A 127 -0.96 -10.00 -5.09
CA GLY A 127 -0.65 -11.43 -5.14
C GLY A 127 -0.31 -11.87 -6.56
N ILE A 128 -1.12 -11.49 -7.55
CA ILE A 128 -0.87 -11.76 -8.98
C ILE A 128 0.39 -11.01 -9.45
N ALA A 129 0.57 -9.75 -9.03
CA ALA A 129 1.76 -8.97 -9.35
C ALA A 129 3.04 -9.63 -8.83
N SER A 130 3.03 -10.17 -7.60
CA SER A 130 4.14 -10.92 -7.03
C SER A 130 4.50 -12.14 -7.86
N PHE A 131 3.48 -12.87 -8.33
CA PHE A 131 3.69 -14.01 -9.21
C PHE A 131 4.39 -13.59 -10.51
N PHE A 132 3.90 -12.56 -11.21
CA PHE A 132 4.55 -12.06 -12.41
C PHE A 132 5.95 -11.52 -12.16
N ALA A 133 6.18 -10.83 -11.03
CA ALA A 133 7.51 -10.34 -10.66
C ALA A 133 8.51 -11.47 -10.47
N LEU A 134 8.11 -12.57 -9.83
CA LEU A 134 8.94 -13.78 -9.66
C LEU A 134 9.42 -14.37 -10.99
N PHE A 135 8.57 -14.38 -12.02
CA PHE A 135 8.85 -14.93 -13.34
C PHE A 135 9.30 -13.87 -14.37
N ASN A 136 9.87 -12.76 -13.91
CA ASN A 136 10.38 -11.67 -14.77
C ASN A 136 9.32 -10.99 -15.66
N GLY A 137 8.06 -11.07 -15.29
CA GLY A 137 6.95 -10.39 -15.95
C GLY A 137 6.82 -8.92 -15.48
N LEU A 138 7.90 -8.14 -15.52
CA LEU A 138 8.04 -6.82 -14.86
C LEU A 138 6.94 -5.83 -15.23
N ARG A 139 6.60 -5.72 -16.53
CA ARG A 139 5.60 -4.76 -17.00
C ARG A 139 4.22 -5.03 -16.40
N PHE A 140 3.83 -6.30 -16.35
CA PHE A 140 2.56 -6.69 -15.73
C PHE A 140 2.58 -6.53 -14.21
N ALA A 141 3.69 -6.89 -13.55
CA ALA A 141 3.85 -6.71 -12.13
C ALA A 141 3.71 -5.24 -11.72
N VAL A 142 4.43 -4.33 -12.41
CA VAL A 142 4.37 -2.88 -12.16
C VAL A 142 2.97 -2.35 -12.42
N LEU A 143 2.33 -2.71 -13.54
CA LEU A 143 0.97 -2.27 -13.86
C LEU A 143 -0.04 -2.68 -12.78
N LEU A 144 -0.01 -3.95 -12.35
CA LEU A 144 -0.91 -4.47 -11.32
C LEU A 144 -0.66 -3.82 -9.96
N CYS A 145 0.61 -3.55 -9.60
CA CYS A 145 0.95 -2.79 -8.40
C CYS A 145 0.40 -1.36 -8.45
N LEU A 146 0.56 -0.66 -9.56
CA LEU A 146 0.03 0.70 -9.72
C LEU A 146 -1.50 0.74 -9.61
N ILE A 147 -2.19 -0.22 -10.23
CA ILE A 147 -3.64 -0.35 -10.09
C ILE A 147 -4.01 -0.62 -8.62
N SER A 148 -3.30 -1.52 -7.95
CA SER A 148 -3.54 -1.84 -6.54
C SER A 148 -3.35 -0.63 -5.62
N ILE A 149 -2.28 0.16 -5.84
CA ILE A 149 -2.03 1.42 -5.11
C ILE A 149 -3.20 2.39 -5.35
N GLY A 150 -3.60 2.59 -6.61
CA GLY A 150 -4.73 3.46 -6.96
C GLY A 150 -6.03 3.04 -6.25
N LEU A 151 -6.35 1.74 -6.25
CA LEU A 151 -7.53 1.22 -5.56
C LEU A 151 -7.43 1.37 -4.02
N THR A 152 -6.24 1.22 -3.45
CA THR A 152 -6.02 1.43 -2.01
C THR A 152 -6.23 2.90 -1.63
N LEU A 153 -5.74 3.83 -2.46
CA LEU A 153 -5.98 5.26 -2.27
C LEU A 153 -7.47 5.59 -2.43
N LEU A 154 -8.15 5.01 -3.42
CA LEU A 154 -9.61 5.18 -3.59
C LEU A 154 -10.39 4.62 -2.39
N ALA A 155 -9.98 3.49 -1.81
CA ALA A 155 -10.56 2.96 -0.59
C ALA A 155 -10.45 3.95 0.57
N ASN A 156 -9.29 4.57 0.74
CA ASN A 156 -9.09 5.61 1.75
C ASN A 156 -9.95 6.85 1.47
N LEU A 157 -9.98 7.34 0.23
CA LEU A 157 -10.84 8.46 -0.17
C LEU A 157 -12.31 8.17 0.09
N TYR A 158 -12.76 6.95 -0.16
CA TYR A 158 -14.12 6.52 0.15
C TYR A 158 -14.44 6.61 1.65
N ILE A 159 -13.50 6.19 2.52
CA ILE A 159 -13.67 6.25 3.97
C ILE A 159 -13.70 7.69 4.46
N ILE A 160 -12.76 8.54 4.02
CA ILE A 160 -12.67 9.93 4.46
C ILE A 160 -13.79 10.81 3.90
N SER A 161 -14.37 10.48 2.74
CA SER A 161 -15.47 11.24 2.15
C SER A 161 -16.78 11.09 2.93
N ARG A 162 -16.98 9.96 3.61
CA ARG A 162 -18.19 9.71 4.39
C ARG A 162 -18.08 10.39 5.77
N PRO A 163 -18.98 11.34 6.13
CA PRO A 163 -18.98 11.92 7.46
C PRO A 163 -19.34 10.86 8.52
N SER A 164 -18.80 11.00 9.71
CA SER A 164 -19.37 10.34 10.89
C SER A 164 -20.66 11.01 11.28
N LYS A 165 -21.54 10.31 11.99
CA LYS A 165 -22.90 10.79 12.34
C LYS A 165 -22.90 12.08 13.13
N ASP A 166 -21.84 12.35 13.89
CA ASP A 166 -21.74 13.45 14.86
C ASP A 166 -20.95 14.65 14.32
N SER A 167 -20.58 14.66 13.03
CA SER A 167 -19.83 15.78 12.44
C SER A 167 -20.67 17.06 12.46
N GLN A 168 -20.19 18.09 13.19
CA GLN A 168 -20.84 19.41 13.30
C GLN A 168 -20.34 20.41 12.26
N ILE A 169 -19.35 20.02 11.45
CA ILE A 169 -18.72 20.88 10.46
C ILE A 169 -19.55 20.81 9.15
N ASP A 170 -19.73 21.96 8.49
CA ASP A 170 -20.32 22.01 7.14
C ASP A 170 -19.63 21.02 6.20
N SER A 171 -20.42 20.34 5.38
CA SER A 171 -19.96 19.21 4.55
C SER A 171 -18.82 19.58 3.61
N PHE A 172 -18.81 20.80 3.05
CA PHE A 172 -17.75 21.26 2.16
C PHE A 172 -16.46 21.52 2.92
N TYR A 173 -16.51 22.26 4.01
CA TYR A 173 -15.33 22.57 4.84
C TYR A 173 -14.77 21.31 5.51
N ARG A 174 -15.65 20.42 5.95
CA ARG A 174 -15.25 19.11 6.48
C ARG A 174 -14.48 18.32 5.44
N LEU A 175 -14.98 18.24 4.19
CA LEU A 175 -14.32 17.51 3.12
C LEU A 175 -12.95 18.13 2.79
N LEU A 176 -12.87 19.46 2.68
CA LEU A 176 -11.61 20.18 2.46
C LEU A 176 -10.59 19.87 3.54
N LEU A 177 -11.01 19.97 4.82
CA LEU A 177 -10.16 19.68 5.96
C LEU A 177 -9.72 18.22 6.00
N ALA A 178 -10.63 17.28 5.68
CA ALA A 178 -10.33 15.85 5.58
C ALA A 178 -9.24 15.57 4.53
N PHE A 179 -9.30 16.20 3.35
CA PHE A 179 -8.27 16.06 2.33
C PHE A 179 -6.91 16.66 2.77
N LEU A 180 -6.93 17.84 3.39
CA LEU A 180 -5.70 18.48 3.88
C LEU A 180 -5.02 17.65 4.96
N VAL A 181 -5.78 17.18 5.94
CA VAL A 181 -5.26 16.35 7.04
C VAL A 181 -4.75 15.01 6.52
N ASN A 182 -5.53 14.32 5.68
CA ASN A 182 -5.11 13.07 5.07
C ASN A 182 -3.85 13.25 4.21
N GLY A 183 -3.79 14.29 3.38
CA GLY A 183 -2.62 14.62 2.57
C GLY A 183 -1.39 14.92 3.41
N GLY A 184 -1.55 15.64 4.53
CA GLY A 184 -0.47 15.89 5.48
C GLY A 184 0.07 14.62 6.12
N VAL A 185 -0.80 13.69 6.54
CA VAL A 185 -0.39 12.39 7.08
C VAL A 185 0.37 11.58 6.02
N LEU A 186 -0.18 11.44 4.81
CA LEU A 186 0.47 10.73 3.72
C LEU A 186 1.85 11.32 3.38
N PHE A 187 1.96 12.65 3.36
CA PHE A 187 3.22 13.34 3.07
C PHE A 187 4.29 13.07 4.13
N LEU A 188 3.93 13.11 5.42
CA LEU A 188 4.87 12.81 6.51
C LEU A 188 5.43 11.39 6.42
N PHE A 189 4.57 10.41 6.16
CA PHE A 189 5.00 9.02 5.97
C PHE A 189 5.82 8.84 4.70
N PHE A 190 5.44 9.51 3.60
CA PHE A 190 6.19 9.48 2.34
C PHE A 190 7.65 9.94 2.52
N LEU A 191 7.92 10.95 3.34
CA LEU A 191 9.29 11.36 3.64
C LEU A 191 10.10 10.24 4.33
N ALA A 192 9.47 9.51 5.27
CA ALA A 192 10.11 8.37 5.92
C ALA A 192 10.34 7.19 4.97
N GLU A 193 9.37 6.91 4.10
CA GLU A 193 9.46 5.85 3.09
C GLU A 193 10.57 6.14 2.08
N MET A 194 10.66 7.39 1.59
CA MET A 194 11.70 7.83 0.68
C MET A 194 13.10 7.62 1.27
N ALA A 195 13.29 7.90 2.56
CA ALA A 195 14.57 7.66 3.23
C ALA A 195 14.99 6.17 3.21
N LEU A 196 14.03 5.24 3.16
CA LEU A 196 14.29 3.80 3.16
C LEU A 196 14.49 3.20 1.77
N VAL A 197 13.81 3.73 0.73
CA VAL A 197 13.76 3.07 -0.59
C VAL A 197 14.29 3.91 -1.74
N PHE A 198 14.74 5.12 -1.50
CA PHE A 198 15.17 6.06 -2.56
C PHE A 198 16.20 5.44 -3.52
N ASP A 199 17.22 4.75 -2.99
CA ASP A 199 18.27 4.14 -3.80
C ASP A 199 17.73 2.99 -4.68
N TYR A 200 16.72 2.27 -4.20
CA TYR A 200 16.08 1.20 -4.98
C TYR A 200 15.16 1.75 -6.07
N LEU A 201 14.47 2.87 -5.81
CA LEU A 201 13.64 3.54 -6.82
C LEU A 201 14.48 4.10 -7.97
N ARG A 202 15.71 4.55 -7.71
CA ARG A 202 16.65 4.97 -8.77
C ARG A 202 16.92 3.84 -9.77
N ILE A 203 17.00 2.59 -9.33
CA ILE A 203 17.18 1.44 -10.23
C ILE A 203 16.01 1.34 -11.22
N LEU A 204 14.77 1.55 -10.75
CA LEU A 204 13.58 1.47 -11.59
C LEU A 204 13.47 2.63 -12.58
N ALA A 205 14.05 3.79 -12.27
CA ALA A 205 14.02 4.95 -13.15
C ALA A 205 14.87 4.75 -14.43
N PHE A 206 15.74 3.74 -14.47
CA PHE A 206 16.58 3.41 -15.63
C PHE A 206 16.00 2.27 -16.49
N MET A 207 14.79 1.78 -16.20
CA MET A 207 14.06 0.79 -16.99
C MET A 207 13.34 1.41 -18.18
#